data_fe3fd7bc5c72a0054d1548f8b17e4a6f
#
_entry.id   fe3fd7bc5c72a0054d1548f8b17e4a6f
#
_cell.length_a   1.000
_cell.length_b   1.000
_cell.length_c   1.000
_cell.angle_alpha   90.00
_cell.angle_beta   90.00
_cell.angle_gamma   90.00
#
_symmetry.space_group_name_H-M   'P 1'
#
loop_
_entity.id
_entity.type
_entity.pdbx_description
1 polymer ?
#
loop_
_entity_poly.entity_id
_entity_poly.type
_entity_poly.pdbx_seq_one_letter_code
_entity_poly.pdbx_strand_id
1 'polypeptide(L)'
;MKWIGLAVMLSMAPFVRATVDNNNPIANSKAVVICGNARFTVLTPEMIRIEYSEKGMFEDRPTFTVVNRNLELVDFKKKEDDRFLYIQTDKVKLKYRKGTNPKTSPASPENLTITIENHGCETLWYPGKKDPLNLKGTCRTLDGSNGDNKRSELENGLISRSGWAVIDDSWEATRADGSHSFALEPNLEVGYDWWAYRNDPQAIDLYFMGYGNEYKKAIGDFTKIAGKIPLPPAYVFGYWYSRYYSYSADDYREIMREIEKNDIPTDVMILDMDWHWNGKASSESENIGGWTGWSWNTNLIPEPTKLLQEIHDNGYKIALNLHPADGIDSIESPSYYKAMSRELEGKYGSDGKIAWYLDYPDFTKSFFDNVIRDHESEGVDFWWIDWQQGSNCKVEGLDPLWIFNHFHYLDNKRDGRRPMTFSRYAGPGSHRYPIGFSGDTHITWESLDFQPYFTTTATNIGYGWWSHDIGGHMLGYKDDELTARWTQYGIFSPIMRLHSSCSEFNGKEPWRFKKETEEAMEAALRQRHCMIPYLYTMNYRKSEAKRS
;
A
#
# COMPACT_ATOMS: atom_id res chain seq x y z
N MET A 1 43.02 47.01 -22.21
CA MET A 1 41.85 46.20 -22.56
C MET A 1 42.11 44.78 -22.12
N LYS A 2 41.59 44.41 -20.95
CA LYS A 2 41.68 43.02 -20.42
C LYS A 2 40.28 42.40 -20.54
N TRP A 3 40.17 41.34 -21.30
CA TRP A 3 38.94 40.51 -21.36
C TRP A 3 38.95 39.56 -20.18
N ILE A 4 37.94 39.67 -19.31
CA ILE A 4 37.66 38.72 -18.25
C ILE A 4 36.60 37.79 -18.80
N GLY A 5 37.00 36.57 -19.10
CA GLY A 5 36.09 35.50 -19.46
C GLY A 5 35.37 34.98 -18.22
N LEU A 6 34.06 35.14 -18.19
CA LEU A 6 33.19 34.57 -17.13
C LEU A 6 32.92 33.10 -17.49
N ALA A 7 33.61 32.19 -16.81
CA ALA A 7 33.32 30.77 -16.90
C ALA A 7 32.07 30.48 -16.04
N VAL A 8 30.95 30.22 -16.67
CA VAL A 8 29.76 29.68 -16.00
C VAL A 8 30.04 28.22 -15.70
N MET A 9 30.42 27.92 -14.47
CA MET A 9 30.40 26.56 -13.96
C MET A 9 28.94 26.18 -13.73
N LEU A 10 28.35 25.39 -14.66
CA LEU A 10 27.17 24.59 -14.36
C LEU A 10 27.59 23.56 -13.30
N SER A 11 27.23 23.80 -12.06
CA SER A 11 27.27 22.78 -11.04
C SER A 11 26.19 21.75 -11.37
N MET A 12 26.55 20.64 -12.02
CA MET A 12 25.75 19.44 -11.97
C MET A 12 25.69 19.01 -10.51
N ALA A 13 24.61 19.35 -9.82
CA ALA A 13 24.30 18.74 -8.55
C ALA A 13 24.29 17.22 -8.78
N PRO A 14 24.99 16.41 -7.97
CA PRO A 14 24.87 14.97 -8.07
C PRO A 14 23.42 14.63 -7.78
N PHE A 15 22.73 14.02 -8.74
CA PHE A 15 21.47 13.35 -8.49
C PHE A 15 21.74 12.35 -7.37
N VAL A 16 21.36 12.69 -6.15
CA VAL A 16 21.33 11.75 -5.05
C VAL A 16 20.23 10.77 -5.40
N ARG A 17 20.62 9.67 -6.02
CA ARG A 17 19.79 8.49 -6.16
C ARG A 17 19.31 8.19 -4.74
N ALA A 18 18.04 8.48 -4.44
CA ALA A 18 17.45 8.07 -3.18
C ALA A 18 17.70 6.57 -3.10
N THR A 19 18.61 6.16 -2.23
CA THR A 19 18.94 4.76 -2.04
C THR A 19 17.69 4.09 -1.48
N VAL A 20 16.86 3.58 -2.39
CA VAL A 20 16.03 2.43 -2.08
C VAL A 20 16.99 1.43 -1.44
N ASP A 21 16.68 0.91 -0.27
CA ASP A 21 17.48 -0.06 0.49
C ASP A 21 18.35 -0.89 -0.45
N ASN A 22 19.54 -1.33 -0.04
CA ASN A 22 20.52 -2.07 -0.85
C ASN A 22 19.93 -3.38 -1.45
N ASN A 23 18.77 -3.28 -2.07
CA ASN A 23 18.07 -4.37 -2.71
C ASN A 23 18.81 -4.74 -4.01
N ASN A 24 19.17 -6.00 -4.13
CA ASN A 24 19.74 -6.56 -5.35
C ASN A 24 18.81 -7.66 -5.87
N PRO A 25 18.13 -7.44 -6.99
CA PRO A 25 17.19 -8.43 -7.53
C PRO A 25 17.89 -9.66 -8.12
N ILE A 26 19.21 -9.60 -8.37
CA ILE A 26 19.98 -10.70 -8.94
C ILE A 26 20.46 -11.61 -7.80
N ALA A 27 20.02 -12.86 -7.81
CA ALA A 27 20.46 -13.85 -6.84
C ALA A 27 21.96 -14.21 -7.00
N ASN A 28 22.60 -14.61 -5.91
CA ASN A 28 23.95 -15.17 -5.98
C ASN A 28 23.95 -16.42 -6.88
N SER A 29 24.86 -16.49 -7.85
CA SER A 29 24.93 -17.60 -8.82
C SER A 29 25.12 -18.97 -8.17
N LYS A 30 25.74 -19.05 -6.99
CA LYS A 30 25.90 -20.31 -6.23
C LYS A 30 24.58 -20.81 -5.63
N ALA A 31 23.58 -19.96 -5.47
CA ALA A 31 22.24 -20.34 -5.02
C ALA A 31 21.33 -20.80 -6.17
N VAL A 32 21.78 -20.68 -7.42
CA VAL A 32 20.97 -20.92 -8.62
C VAL A 32 21.29 -22.29 -9.22
N VAL A 33 20.24 -23.06 -9.53
CA VAL A 33 20.32 -24.36 -10.20
C VAL A 33 19.46 -24.30 -11.47
N ILE A 34 20.08 -24.40 -12.64
CA ILE A 34 19.39 -24.44 -13.94
C ILE A 34 19.27 -25.90 -14.37
N CYS A 35 18.10 -26.30 -14.85
CA CYS A 35 17.80 -27.61 -15.40
C CYS A 35 16.92 -27.48 -16.65
N GLY A 36 17.54 -27.34 -17.83
CA GLY A 36 16.84 -27.04 -19.08
C GLY A 36 16.07 -25.70 -18.97
N ASN A 37 14.78 -25.74 -19.19
CA ASN A 37 13.88 -24.59 -19.13
C ASN A 37 13.40 -24.23 -17.71
N ALA A 38 13.87 -24.93 -16.68
CA ALA A 38 13.58 -24.63 -15.29
C ALA A 38 14.78 -24.00 -14.58
N ARG A 39 14.52 -23.05 -13.72
CA ARG A 39 15.50 -22.43 -12.81
C ARG A 39 14.98 -22.49 -11.37
N PHE A 40 15.85 -22.95 -10.46
CA PHE A 40 15.56 -23.00 -9.03
C PHE A 40 16.57 -22.14 -8.30
N THR A 41 16.11 -21.28 -7.40
CA THR A 41 17.00 -20.44 -6.57
C THR A 41 16.73 -20.72 -5.11
N VAL A 42 17.71 -21.22 -4.38
CA VAL A 42 17.62 -21.46 -2.94
C VAL A 42 17.88 -20.14 -2.22
N LEU A 43 16.82 -19.51 -1.71
CA LEU A 43 16.89 -18.20 -1.07
C LEU A 43 17.11 -18.31 0.44
N THR A 44 16.43 -19.25 1.11
CA THR A 44 16.66 -19.63 2.51
C THR A 44 16.55 -21.15 2.63
N PRO A 45 16.87 -21.77 3.78
CA PRO A 45 16.65 -23.20 3.95
C PRO A 45 15.21 -23.64 3.69
N GLU A 46 14.24 -22.74 3.90
CA GLU A 46 12.80 -22.98 3.75
C GLU A 46 12.19 -22.38 2.48
N MET A 47 12.92 -21.49 1.77
CA MET A 47 12.38 -20.76 0.62
C MET A 47 13.13 -21.07 -0.67
N ILE A 48 12.40 -21.53 -1.69
CA ILE A 48 12.94 -21.79 -3.03
C ILE A 48 12.10 -21.05 -4.06
N ARG A 49 12.75 -20.22 -4.91
CA ARG A 49 12.14 -19.67 -6.12
C ARG A 49 12.14 -20.76 -7.20
N ILE A 50 11.04 -20.88 -7.91
CA ILE A 50 10.80 -21.87 -8.95
C ILE A 50 10.37 -21.14 -10.21
N GLU A 51 11.18 -21.17 -11.25
CA GLU A 51 10.89 -20.55 -12.52
C GLU A 51 10.88 -21.60 -13.64
N TYR A 52 10.01 -21.37 -14.63
CA TYR A 52 9.99 -22.14 -15.85
C TYR A 52 9.61 -21.25 -17.02
N SER A 53 10.39 -21.29 -18.08
CA SER A 53 10.13 -20.55 -19.33
C SER A 53 10.41 -21.47 -20.52
N GLU A 54 9.43 -21.67 -21.38
CA GLU A 54 9.65 -22.46 -22.61
C GLU A 54 10.71 -21.86 -23.52
N LYS A 55 10.90 -20.54 -23.43
CA LYS A 55 11.93 -19.79 -24.18
C LYS A 55 13.28 -19.74 -23.47
N GLY A 56 13.39 -20.26 -22.23
CA GLY A 56 14.59 -20.14 -21.41
C GLY A 56 14.88 -18.71 -20.93
N MET A 57 13.88 -17.83 -20.92
CA MET A 57 14.02 -16.44 -20.51
C MET A 57 13.49 -16.26 -19.07
N PHE A 58 14.40 -16.02 -18.16
CA PHE A 58 14.08 -15.82 -16.74
C PHE A 58 14.08 -14.35 -16.37
N GLU A 59 13.42 -14.00 -15.25
CA GLU A 59 13.30 -12.61 -14.80
C GLU A 59 14.26 -12.32 -13.65
N ASP A 60 15.25 -11.46 -13.89
CA ASP A 60 16.22 -11.06 -12.88
C ASP A 60 16.01 -9.62 -12.38
N ARG A 61 15.11 -8.84 -13.02
CA ARG A 61 14.73 -7.51 -12.56
C ARG A 61 13.85 -7.60 -11.31
N PRO A 62 13.75 -6.50 -10.53
CA PRO A 62 12.74 -6.40 -9.48
C PRO A 62 11.34 -6.53 -10.07
N THR A 63 10.37 -6.88 -9.23
CA THR A 63 8.96 -6.97 -9.59
C THR A 63 8.12 -6.18 -8.61
N PHE A 64 6.83 -6.06 -8.88
CA PHE A 64 5.89 -5.46 -7.93
C PHE A 64 5.93 -6.14 -6.55
N THR A 65 6.22 -7.43 -6.52
CA THR A 65 6.28 -8.21 -5.27
C THR A 65 7.70 -8.32 -4.74
N VAL A 66 8.67 -8.74 -5.56
CA VAL A 66 10.01 -9.13 -5.11
C VAL A 66 11.08 -8.18 -5.67
N VAL A 67 11.81 -7.53 -4.78
CA VAL A 67 12.82 -6.52 -5.12
C VAL A 67 14.26 -6.93 -4.78
N ASN A 68 14.44 -8.02 -4.02
CA ASN A 68 15.75 -8.50 -3.58
C ASN A 68 15.82 -10.02 -3.61
N ARG A 69 16.85 -10.56 -4.26
CA ARG A 69 17.12 -12.01 -4.29
C ARG A 69 18.54 -12.35 -3.89
N ASN A 70 19.38 -11.34 -3.60
CA ASN A 70 20.74 -11.52 -3.15
C ASN A 70 20.80 -11.68 -1.64
N LEU A 71 20.47 -12.90 -1.17
CA LEU A 71 20.51 -13.27 0.23
C LEU A 71 21.82 -14.00 0.59
N GLU A 72 22.02 -14.25 1.88
CA GLU A 72 23.11 -15.11 2.36
C GLU A 72 23.03 -16.50 1.74
N LEU A 73 24.18 -17.06 1.36
CA LEU A 73 24.22 -18.39 0.78
C LEU A 73 23.81 -19.46 1.79
N VAL A 74 22.98 -20.36 1.31
CA VAL A 74 22.48 -21.52 2.04
C VAL A 74 23.22 -22.77 1.54
N ASP A 75 23.65 -23.61 2.45
CA ASP A 75 24.17 -24.94 2.10
C ASP A 75 23.02 -25.84 1.65
N PHE A 76 23.14 -26.40 0.47
CA PHE A 76 22.19 -27.37 -0.06
C PHE A 76 22.90 -28.46 -0.88
N LYS A 77 22.26 -29.60 -0.98
CA LYS A 77 22.75 -30.73 -1.81
C LYS A 77 21.98 -30.75 -3.12
N LYS A 78 22.72 -30.85 -4.22
CA LYS A 78 22.18 -31.07 -5.56
C LYS A 78 22.54 -32.51 -6.01
N LYS A 79 21.54 -33.24 -6.51
CA LYS A 79 21.70 -34.55 -7.13
C LYS A 79 20.84 -34.65 -8.38
N GLU A 80 21.33 -35.35 -9.39
CA GLU A 80 20.57 -35.62 -10.61
C GLU A 80 20.67 -37.09 -10.99
N ASP A 81 19.59 -37.64 -11.52
CA ASP A 81 19.59 -38.90 -12.27
C ASP A 81 19.04 -38.63 -13.70
N ASP A 82 18.79 -39.67 -14.48
CA ASP A 82 18.34 -39.54 -15.88
C ASP A 82 16.99 -38.80 -16.00
N ARG A 83 16.11 -38.86 -15.00
CA ARG A 83 14.75 -38.34 -15.02
C ARG A 83 14.51 -37.15 -14.10
N PHE A 84 15.25 -37.04 -13.00
CA PHE A 84 14.94 -36.10 -11.95
C PHE A 84 16.13 -35.28 -11.51
N LEU A 85 15.84 -34.02 -11.15
CA LEU A 85 16.71 -33.16 -10.35
C LEU A 85 16.19 -33.16 -8.89
N TYR A 86 17.11 -33.23 -7.95
CA TYR A 86 16.86 -33.15 -6.51
C TYR A 86 17.66 -31.98 -5.94
N ILE A 87 17.01 -31.16 -5.13
CA ILE A 87 17.62 -30.09 -4.32
C ILE A 87 17.17 -30.31 -2.89
N GLN A 88 18.14 -30.39 -1.97
CA GLN A 88 17.86 -30.64 -0.56
C GLN A 88 18.61 -29.65 0.31
N THR A 89 17.86 -28.88 1.11
CA THR A 89 18.36 -28.14 2.29
C THR A 89 18.12 -28.98 3.54
N ASP A 90 18.41 -28.44 4.72
CA ASP A 90 18.03 -29.05 6.01
C ASP A 90 16.53 -28.92 6.35
N LYS A 91 15.75 -28.16 5.58
CA LYS A 91 14.32 -27.92 5.81
C LYS A 91 13.40 -28.48 4.74
N VAL A 92 13.83 -28.47 3.48
CA VAL A 92 12.99 -28.89 2.36
C VAL A 92 13.73 -29.80 1.39
N LYS A 93 12.97 -30.70 0.76
CA LYS A 93 13.44 -31.60 -0.29
C LYS A 93 12.62 -31.39 -1.55
N LEU A 94 13.22 -30.79 -2.58
CA LEU A 94 12.60 -30.59 -3.89
C LEU A 94 12.97 -31.74 -4.82
N LYS A 95 11.99 -32.27 -5.56
CA LYS A 95 12.16 -33.24 -6.65
C LYS A 95 11.45 -32.70 -7.89
N TYR A 96 12.19 -32.52 -8.97
CA TYR A 96 11.70 -32.01 -10.25
C TYR A 96 11.95 -32.99 -11.38
N ARG A 97 10.91 -33.27 -12.18
CA ARG A 97 11.03 -34.10 -13.40
C ARG A 97 11.59 -33.25 -14.53
N LYS A 98 12.80 -33.64 -15.01
CA LYS A 98 13.51 -32.89 -16.05
C LYS A 98 12.68 -32.72 -17.32
N GLY A 99 12.75 -31.52 -17.92
CA GLY A 99 12.07 -31.19 -19.19
C GLY A 99 10.55 -31.05 -19.10
N THR A 100 9.98 -30.94 -17.92
CA THR A 100 8.54 -30.76 -17.75
C THR A 100 8.21 -29.36 -17.21
N ASN A 101 7.00 -28.87 -17.55
CA ASN A 101 6.45 -27.68 -16.91
C ASN A 101 6.05 -28.03 -15.46
N PRO A 102 6.51 -27.28 -14.43
CA PRO A 102 6.11 -27.50 -13.05
C PRO A 102 4.59 -27.36 -12.81
N LYS A 103 3.95 -26.37 -13.42
CA LYS A 103 2.49 -26.23 -13.38
C LYS A 103 1.85 -27.15 -14.42
N THR A 104 1.06 -28.11 -14.00
CA THR A 104 0.27 -28.97 -14.88
C THR A 104 -1.21 -28.89 -14.53
N SER A 105 -2.06 -29.08 -15.53
CA SER A 105 -3.50 -29.23 -15.33
C SER A 105 -3.91 -30.66 -15.73
N PRO A 106 -4.55 -31.42 -14.84
CA PRO A 106 -4.86 -31.13 -13.44
C PRO A 106 -3.61 -31.10 -12.54
N ALA A 107 -3.71 -30.41 -11.38
CA ALA A 107 -2.63 -30.37 -10.39
C ALA A 107 -2.18 -31.77 -9.97
N SER A 108 -0.88 -32.04 -10.09
CA SER A 108 -0.30 -33.37 -9.91
C SER A 108 1.11 -33.31 -9.32
N PRO A 109 1.48 -34.27 -8.45
CA PRO A 109 2.84 -34.39 -7.93
C PRO A 109 3.85 -34.98 -8.93
N GLU A 110 3.49 -35.20 -10.18
CA GLU A 110 4.36 -35.92 -11.14
C GLU A 110 5.58 -35.10 -11.59
N ASN A 111 5.42 -33.80 -11.79
CA ASN A 111 6.45 -32.95 -12.37
C ASN A 111 7.31 -32.25 -11.32
N LEU A 112 6.70 -31.79 -10.24
CA LEU A 112 7.41 -31.11 -9.17
C LEU A 112 6.77 -31.42 -7.83
N THR A 113 7.59 -31.78 -6.85
CA THR A 113 7.17 -31.88 -5.45
C THR A 113 8.19 -31.23 -4.53
N ILE A 114 7.71 -30.67 -3.43
CA ILE A 114 8.55 -30.25 -2.32
C ILE A 114 8.01 -30.91 -1.04
N THR A 115 8.88 -31.61 -0.34
CA THR A 115 8.59 -32.18 0.98
C THR A 115 9.21 -31.28 2.05
N ILE A 116 8.42 -30.95 3.06
CA ILE A 116 8.81 -30.18 4.23
C ILE A 116 8.88 -31.15 5.40
N GLU A 117 9.98 -31.13 6.13
CA GLU A 117 10.13 -31.89 7.37
C GLU A 117 9.83 -30.97 8.56
N ASN A 118 8.71 -31.18 9.24
CA ASN A 118 8.27 -30.38 10.34
C ASN A 118 7.91 -31.25 11.55
N HIS A 119 8.75 -31.18 12.62
CA HIS A 119 8.57 -31.90 13.88
C HIS A 119 8.22 -33.41 13.73
N GLY A 120 8.91 -34.08 12.81
CA GLY A 120 8.73 -35.51 12.57
C GLY A 120 7.52 -35.86 11.67
N CYS A 121 6.82 -34.86 11.14
CA CYS A 121 5.78 -35.03 10.12
C CYS A 121 6.28 -34.49 8.77
N GLU A 122 6.13 -35.31 7.71
CA GLU A 122 6.41 -34.84 6.36
C GLU A 122 5.15 -34.28 5.70
N THR A 123 5.25 -33.06 5.19
CA THR A 123 4.18 -32.44 4.39
C THR A 123 4.64 -32.33 2.94
N LEU A 124 3.84 -32.87 2.01
CA LEU A 124 4.10 -32.82 0.58
C LEU A 124 3.34 -31.65 -0.04
N TRP A 125 4.05 -30.80 -0.78
CA TRP A 125 3.47 -29.79 -1.65
C TRP A 125 3.78 -30.09 -3.13
N TYR A 126 2.88 -29.65 -4.01
CA TYR A 126 3.08 -29.62 -5.48
C TYR A 126 2.26 -28.45 -6.07
N PRO A 127 2.63 -27.91 -7.25
CA PRO A 127 1.91 -26.80 -7.88
C PRO A 127 0.43 -27.12 -8.10
N GLY A 128 -0.43 -26.19 -7.70
CA GLY A 128 -1.90 -26.34 -7.77
C GLY A 128 -2.53 -27.05 -6.57
N LYS A 129 -1.74 -27.53 -5.59
CA LYS A 129 -2.30 -28.06 -4.35
C LYS A 129 -3.02 -26.95 -3.57
N LYS A 130 -4.28 -27.17 -3.19
CA LYS A 130 -5.06 -26.23 -2.38
C LYS A 130 -4.59 -26.22 -0.93
N ASP A 131 -4.64 -25.04 -0.31
CA ASP A 131 -4.32 -24.82 1.10
C ASP A 131 -5.55 -24.37 1.90
N PRO A 132 -6.37 -25.32 2.38
CA PRO A 132 -7.57 -24.99 3.17
C PRO A 132 -7.25 -24.49 4.59
N LEU A 133 -6.00 -24.60 5.03
CA LEU A 133 -5.55 -24.22 6.38
C LEU A 133 -4.72 -22.94 6.38
N ASN A 134 -4.73 -22.17 5.28
CA ASN A 134 -4.08 -20.88 5.20
C ASN A 134 -4.69 -19.90 6.22
N LEU A 135 -3.84 -19.17 6.91
CA LEU A 135 -4.24 -18.24 7.98
C LEU A 135 -4.73 -16.90 7.46
N LYS A 136 -4.88 -16.80 6.15
CA LYS A 136 -5.32 -15.60 5.42
C LYS A 136 -4.39 -14.41 5.54
N GLY A 137 -4.59 -13.45 4.68
CA GLY A 137 -3.91 -12.16 4.58
C GLY A 137 -4.91 -11.02 4.69
N THR A 138 -4.97 -10.18 3.68
CA THR A 138 -5.86 -9.02 3.62
C THR A 138 -6.60 -8.98 2.27
N CYS A 139 -7.31 -7.89 2.01
CA CYS A 139 -7.98 -7.61 0.75
C CYS A 139 -7.81 -6.13 0.39
N ARG A 140 -8.16 -5.76 -0.84
CA ARG A 140 -8.08 -4.38 -1.31
C ARG A 140 -8.99 -3.44 -0.53
N THR A 141 -10.22 -3.89 -0.24
CA THR A 141 -11.25 -3.07 0.40
C THR A 141 -12.25 -3.89 1.21
N LEU A 142 -12.78 -3.26 2.25
CA LEU A 142 -13.94 -3.69 3.02
C LEU A 142 -15.19 -2.88 2.70
N ASP A 143 -15.19 -2.07 1.62
CA ASP A 143 -16.32 -1.22 1.26
C ASP A 143 -17.64 -1.99 1.25
N GLY A 144 -18.63 -1.46 1.96
CA GLY A 144 -19.93 -2.08 2.11
C GLY A 144 -19.94 -3.38 2.91
N SER A 145 -18.85 -3.68 3.63
CA SER A 145 -18.79 -4.84 4.52
C SER A 145 -19.53 -4.59 5.83
N ASN A 146 -20.28 -5.60 6.26
CA ASN A 146 -20.97 -5.65 7.54
C ASN A 146 -20.38 -6.74 8.45
N GLY A 147 -19.08 -6.97 8.37
CA GLY A 147 -18.44 -8.06 9.11
C GLY A 147 -18.74 -9.45 8.56
N ASP A 148 -19.44 -9.55 7.45
CA ASP A 148 -19.70 -10.83 6.79
C ASP A 148 -18.60 -11.17 5.78
N ASN A 149 -18.08 -12.39 5.83
CA ASN A 149 -17.04 -12.87 4.92
C ASN A 149 -17.52 -12.99 3.45
N LYS A 150 -18.75 -12.66 3.14
CA LYS A 150 -19.32 -12.80 1.79
C LYS A 150 -18.94 -11.67 0.85
N ARG A 151 -18.67 -10.46 1.38
CA ARG A 151 -18.27 -9.30 0.59
C ARG A 151 -16.78 -9.05 0.58
N SER A 152 -16.06 -9.63 1.54
CA SER A 152 -14.63 -9.37 1.74
C SER A 152 -13.88 -10.68 1.89
N GLU A 153 -13.73 -11.41 0.77
CA GLU A 153 -12.89 -12.59 0.77
C GLU A 153 -11.43 -12.18 0.94
N LEU A 154 -10.83 -12.60 2.06
CA LEU A 154 -9.42 -12.35 2.31
C LEU A 154 -8.56 -13.26 1.46
N GLU A 155 -7.55 -12.68 0.82
CA GLU A 155 -6.52 -13.41 0.10
C GLU A 155 -5.74 -14.34 1.02
N ASN A 156 -5.02 -15.31 0.45
CA ASN A 156 -4.13 -16.15 1.22
C ASN A 156 -2.94 -15.33 1.74
N GLY A 157 -2.59 -15.55 3.01
CA GLY A 157 -1.38 -15.02 3.62
C GLY A 157 -0.16 -15.92 3.39
N LEU A 158 0.97 -15.48 3.93
CA LEU A 158 2.27 -16.17 3.80
C LEU A 158 2.49 -17.27 4.84
N ILE A 159 1.50 -17.54 5.67
CA ILE A 159 1.56 -18.56 6.73
C ILE A 159 0.33 -19.45 6.72
N SER A 160 0.53 -20.70 7.06
CA SER A 160 -0.51 -21.73 7.03
C SER A 160 -0.25 -22.81 8.06
N ARG A 161 -1.33 -23.39 8.60
CA ARG A 161 -1.25 -24.63 9.40
C ARG A 161 -0.86 -25.85 8.57
N SER A 162 -0.95 -25.74 7.23
CA SER A 162 -0.38 -26.75 6.32
C SER A 162 1.14 -26.76 6.29
N GLY A 163 1.79 -25.76 6.93
CA GLY A 163 3.25 -25.64 7.01
C GLY A 163 3.92 -25.03 5.77
N TRP A 164 3.14 -24.61 4.76
CA TRP A 164 3.66 -24.00 3.54
C TRP A 164 2.75 -22.86 3.04
N ALA A 165 3.34 -21.98 2.26
CA ALA A 165 2.64 -20.99 1.46
C ALA A 165 3.37 -20.81 0.12
N VAL A 166 2.74 -20.18 -0.85
CA VAL A 166 3.33 -19.87 -2.15
C VAL A 166 2.97 -18.45 -2.54
N ILE A 167 3.97 -17.70 -2.96
CA ILE A 167 3.76 -16.44 -3.66
C ILE A 167 3.85 -16.75 -5.16
N ASP A 168 2.79 -16.51 -5.90
CA ASP A 168 2.80 -16.55 -7.35
C ASP A 168 3.11 -15.15 -7.86
N ASP A 169 4.33 -14.96 -8.34
CA ASP A 169 4.82 -13.71 -8.93
C ASP A 169 4.90 -13.80 -10.47
N SER A 170 4.28 -14.84 -11.05
CA SER A 170 4.15 -14.96 -12.50
C SER A 170 3.35 -13.79 -13.07
N TRP A 171 3.56 -13.46 -14.35
CA TRP A 171 2.77 -12.44 -15.05
C TRP A 171 1.26 -12.67 -14.89
N GLU A 172 0.81 -13.86 -15.21
CA GLU A 172 -0.61 -14.27 -15.11
C GLU A 172 -0.99 -14.76 -13.71
N ALA A 173 -0.28 -14.30 -12.67
CA ALA A 173 -0.68 -14.60 -11.30
C ALA A 173 -2.12 -14.10 -11.11
N THR A 174 -3.04 -15.01 -10.81
CA THR A 174 -4.45 -14.68 -10.60
C THR A 174 -4.58 -13.87 -9.30
N ARG A 175 -4.47 -12.57 -9.42
CA ARG A 175 -4.85 -11.65 -8.35
C ARG A 175 -6.36 -11.47 -8.38
N ALA A 176 -6.97 -11.27 -7.22
CA ALA A 176 -8.42 -11.12 -7.09
C ALA A 176 -8.99 -9.97 -7.94
N ASP A 177 -8.17 -8.99 -8.30
CA ASP A 177 -8.52 -7.81 -9.10
C ASP A 177 -8.17 -7.94 -10.59
N GLY A 178 -7.63 -9.09 -11.04
CA GLY A 178 -7.21 -9.31 -12.42
C GLY A 178 -5.89 -8.64 -12.81
N SER A 179 -5.17 -8.02 -11.88
CA SER A 179 -3.89 -7.38 -12.17
C SER A 179 -2.75 -8.39 -12.37
N HIS A 180 -1.74 -7.97 -13.14
CA HIS A 180 -0.54 -8.76 -13.42
C HIS A 180 0.64 -8.34 -12.55
N SER A 181 1.64 -9.22 -12.44
CA SER A 181 2.91 -8.89 -11.78
C SER A 181 3.94 -8.39 -12.79
N PHE A 182 4.09 -7.07 -12.88
CA PHE A 182 5.08 -6.41 -13.73
C PHE A 182 6.50 -6.47 -13.15
N ALA A 183 7.49 -6.34 -14.03
CA ALA A 183 8.86 -6.04 -13.64
C ALA A 183 9.02 -4.52 -13.39
N LEU A 184 10.14 -4.14 -12.76
CA LEU A 184 10.52 -2.74 -12.53
C LEU A 184 11.85 -2.45 -13.21
N GLU A 185 11.94 -1.28 -13.85
CA GLU A 185 13.16 -0.75 -14.45
C GLU A 185 13.38 0.71 -14.07
N PRO A 186 14.63 1.16 -13.90
CA PRO A 186 14.92 2.57 -13.69
C PRO A 186 14.40 3.42 -14.85
N ASN A 187 13.68 4.48 -14.53
CA ASN A 187 13.21 5.47 -15.50
C ASN A 187 13.75 6.86 -15.13
N LEU A 188 14.48 7.48 -16.05
CA LEU A 188 15.13 8.78 -15.82
C LEU A 188 14.15 9.96 -15.90
N GLU A 189 13.02 9.80 -16.58
CA GLU A 189 12.03 10.86 -16.77
C GLU A 189 11.28 11.16 -15.46
N VAL A 190 10.83 10.12 -14.77
CA VAL A 190 10.17 10.23 -13.46
C VAL A 190 11.15 10.19 -12.28
N GLY A 191 12.38 9.74 -12.50
CA GLY A 191 13.41 9.65 -11.46
C GLY A 191 13.32 8.45 -10.53
N TYR A 192 12.40 7.53 -10.79
CA TYR A 192 12.13 6.33 -9.97
C TYR A 192 12.04 5.09 -10.85
N ASP A 193 11.99 3.89 -10.24
CA ASP A 193 11.71 2.66 -10.95
C ASP A 193 10.29 2.68 -11.52
N TRP A 194 10.17 2.25 -12.77
CA TRP A 194 8.94 2.23 -13.55
C TRP A 194 8.53 0.79 -13.90
N TRP A 195 7.26 0.57 -14.18
CA TRP A 195 6.78 -0.73 -14.64
C TRP A 195 7.35 -1.11 -16.01
N ALA A 196 7.62 -2.41 -16.19
CA ALA A 196 8.07 -2.99 -17.44
C ALA A 196 7.44 -4.37 -17.64
N TYR A 197 7.23 -4.75 -18.90
CA TYR A 197 6.78 -6.11 -19.21
C TYR A 197 7.82 -7.14 -18.76
N ARG A 198 7.35 -8.31 -18.36
CA ARG A 198 8.22 -9.46 -18.08
C ARG A 198 8.97 -9.89 -19.33
N ASN A 199 10.19 -10.44 -19.16
CA ASN A 199 10.98 -11.01 -20.27
C ASN A 199 10.22 -12.11 -21.01
N ASP A 200 9.48 -12.94 -20.28
CA ASP A 200 8.55 -13.91 -20.81
C ASP A 200 7.25 -13.89 -20.00
N PRO A 201 6.17 -13.30 -20.54
CA PRO A 201 4.88 -13.24 -19.84
C PRO A 201 4.24 -14.63 -19.57
N GLN A 202 4.68 -15.67 -20.27
CA GLN A 202 4.20 -17.04 -20.06
C GLN A 202 5.06 -17.82 -19.04
N ALA A 203 6.14 -17.23 -18.57
CA ALA A 203 7.00 -17.86 -17.58
C ALA A 203 6.29 -18.02 -16.23
N ILE A 204 6.57 -19.14 -15.57
CA ILE A 204 6.19 -19.38 -14.18
C ILE A 204 7.25 -18.75 -13.29
N ASP A 205 6.85 -18.09 -12.21
CA ASP A 205 7.70 -17.50 -11.19
C ASP A 205 7.05 -17.64 -9.80
N LEU A 206 7.38 -18.71 -9.10
CA LEU A 206 6.79 -19.04 -7.80
C LEU A 206 7.86 -18.94 -6.71
N TYR A 207 7.47 -18.46 -5.54
CA TYR A 207 8.27 -18.54 -4.32
C TYR A 207 7.58 -19.50 -3.36
N PHE A 208 8.13 -20.70 -3.25
CA PHE A 208 7.69 -21.68 -2.28
C PHE A 208 8.28 -21.35 -0.91
N MET A 209 7.46 -21.37 0.13
CA MET A 209 7.78 -21.03 1.51
C MET A 209 7.38 -22.19 2.43
N GLY A 210 8.33 -23.02 2.86
CA GLY A 210 8.11 -24.24 3.67
C GLY A 210 8.54 -24.06 5.13
N TYR A 211 7.95 -23.11 5.84
CA TYR A 211 8.37 -22.72 7.19
C TYR A 211 7.74 -23.53 8.33
N GLY A 212 6.85 -24.49 8.03
CA GLY A 212 6.15 -25.21 9.09
C GLY A 212 5.38 -24.24 10.00
N ASN A 213 5.69 -24.26 11.29
CA ASN A 213 5.08 -23.38 12.30
C ASN A 213 5.96 -22.14 12.62
N GLU A 214 7.06 -21.93 11.90
CA GLU A 214 7.95 -20.78 12.12
C GLU A 214 7.40 -19.50 11.46
N TYR A 215 6.18 -19.10 11.83
CA TYR A 215 5.42 -18.03 11.19
C TYR A 215 6.14 -16.68 11.17
N LYS A 216 6.79 -16.31 12.29
CA LYS A 216 7.55 -15.06 12.35
C LYS A 216 8.74 -15.06 11.39
N LYS A 217 9.41 -16.21 11.27
CA LYS A 217 10.52 -16.37 10.33
C LYS A 217 10.04 -16.26 8.88
N ALA A 218 8.88 -16.86 8.55
CA ALA A 218 8.27 -16.75 7.22
C ALA A 218 8.04 -15.28 6.82
N ILE A 219 7.41 -14.48 7.68
CA ILE A 219 7.18 -13.05 7.43
C ILE A 219 8.51 -12.28 7.37
N GLY A 220 9.46 -12.57 8.27
CA GLY A 220 10.78 -11.94 8.26
C GLY A 220 11.55 -12.21 6.97
N ASP A 221 11.56 -13.45 6.48
CA ASP A 221 12.25 -13.82 5.25
C ASP A 221 11.51 -13.28 4.00
N PHE A 222 10.19 -13.18 4.05
CA PHE A 222 9.44 -12.46 3.02
C PHE A 222 9.89 -11.00 2.90
N THR A 223 10.04 -10.28 4.01
CA THR A 223 10.48 -8.88 3.96
C THR A 223 11.92 -8.71 3.46
N LYS A 224 12.75 -9.76 3.52
CA LYS A 224 14.08 -9.73 2.90
C LYS A 224 14.02 -9.74 1.38
N ILE A 225 13.05 -10.46 0.79
CA ILE A 225 12.90 -10.53 -0.66
C ILE A 225 11.95 -9.45 -1.21
N ALA A 226 10.88 -9.14 -0.50
CA ALA A 226 9.86 -8.18 -0.92
C ALA A 226 10.16 -6.72 -0.51
N GLY A 227 11.28 -6.49 0.19
CA GLY A 227 11.66 -5.21 0.75
C GLY A 227 11.16 -5.02 2.18
N LYS A 228 11.84 -4.15 2.92
CA LYS A 228 11.52 -3.87 4.31
C LYS A 228 10.17 -3.17 4.48
N ILE A 229 9.57 -3.34 5.65
CA ILE A 229 8.45 -2.51 6.09
C ILE A 229 9.03 -1.18 6.59
N PRO A 230 8.74 -0.05 5.96
CA PRO A 230 9.31 1.23 6.37
C PRO A 230 8.84 1.66 7.76
N LEU A 231 9.67 2.42 8.45
CA LEU A 231 9.30 3.09 9.69
C LEU A 231 8.59 4.41 9.33
N PRO A 232 7.27 4.54 9.55
CA PRO A 232 6.57 5.79 9.25
C PRO A 232 6.94 6.91 10.26
N PRO A 233 6.57 8.17 9.99
CA PRO A 233 6.73 9.27 10.94
C PRO A 233 6.02 9.00 12.28
N ALA A 234 6.52 9.60 13.37
CA ALA A 234 6.00 9.34 14.71
C ALA A 234 4.54 9.77 14.91
N TYR A 235 4.12 10.86 14.27
CA TYR A 235 2.75 11.38 14.35
C TYR A 235 1.68 10.38 13.85
N VAL A 236 2.08 9.42 13.03
CA VAL A 236 1.19 8.37 12.50
C VAL A 236 0.57 7.53 13.62
N PHE A 237 1.26 7.39 14.75
CA PHE A 237 0.80 6.56 15.86
C PHE A 237 -0.15 7.26 16.83
N GLY A 238 -0.34 8.57 16.69
CA GLY A 238 -1.29 9.34 17.48
C GLY A 238 -2.72 9.24 16.98
N TYR A 239 -3.52 10.22 17.32
CA TYR A 239 -4.92 10.29 16.88
C TYR A 239 -5.05 11.13 15.60
N TRP A 240 -5.86 10.62 14.64
CA TRP A 240 -6.21 11.29 13.40
C TRP A 240 -7.67 11.69 13.43
N TYR A 241 -7.95 12.99 13.36
CA TYR A 241 -9.28 13.49 13.12
C TYR A 241 -9.62 13.37 11.63
N SER A 242 -10.76 12.76 11.32
CA SER A 242 -11.21 12.54 9.94
C SER A 242 -12.73 12.45 9.89
N ARG A 243 -13.34 13.09 8.91
CA ARG A 243 -14.75 12.93 8.59
C ARG A 243 -15.04 13.39 7.17
N TYR A 244 -15.81 12.61 6.42
CA TYR A 244 -16.40 13.05 5.16
C TYR A 244 -17.59 13.98 5.50
N TYR A 245 -17.38 15.28 5.45
CA TYR A 245 -18.38 16.30 5.70
C TYR A 245 -17.94 17.62 5.09
N SER A 246 -18.91 18.44 4.59
CA SER A 246 -18.62 19.73 3.96
C SER A 246 -18.28 20.78 5.01
N TYR A 247 -17.10 20.69 5.60
CA TYR A 247 -16.60 21.62 6.60
C TYR A 247 -16.07 22.91 5.97
N SER A 248 -16.50 24.04 6.50
CA SER A 248 -15.87 25.34 6.25
C SER A 248 -14.57 25.50 7.05
N ALA A 249 -13.78 26.52 6.71
CA ALA A 249 -12.60 26.89 7.49
C ALA A 249 -12.95 27.21 8.95
N ASP A 250 -14.13 27.81 9.21
CA ASP A 250 -14.59 28.12 10.57
C ASP A 250 -15.00 26.86 11.33
N ASP A 251 -15.56 25.85 10.66
CA ASP A 251 -15.85 24.56 11.27
C ASP A 251 -14.57 23.85 11.70
N TYR A 252 -13.51 23.86 10.88
CA TYR A 252 -12.19 23.32 11.29
C TYR A 252 -11.62 24.07 12.50
N ARG A 253 -11.76 25.40 12.55
CA ARG A 253 -11.33 26.19 13.71
C ARG A 253 -12.14 25.82 14.98
N GLU A 254 -13.45 25.59 14.84
CA GLU A 254 -14.28 25.13 15.95
C GLU A 254 -13.87 23.73 16.42
N ILE A 255 -13.63 22.81 15.51
CA ILE A 255 -13.14 21.45 15.83
C ILE A 255 -11.82 21.53 16.60
N MET A 256 -10.87 22.35 16.17
CA MET A 256 -9.60 22.54 16.88
C MET A 256 -9.81 23.10 18.30
N ARG A 257 -10.73 24.08 18.48
CA ARG A 257 -11.09 24.62 19.81
C ARG A 257 -11.72 23.57 20.71
N GLU A 258 -12.62 22.74 20.19
CA GLU A 258 -13.24 21.66 20.98
C GLU A 258 -12.23 20.56 21.33
N ILE A 259 -11.31 20.22 20.44
CA ILE A 259 -10.19 19.30 20.71
C ILE A 259 -9.32 19.84 21.84
N GLU A 260 -8.92 21.12 21.79
CA GLU A 260 -8.12 21.76 22.84
C GLU A 260 -8.87 21.82 24.18
N LYS A 261 -10.12 22.29 24.16
CA LYS A 261 -10.99 22.43 25.33
C LYS A 261 -11.19 21.10 26.07
N ASN A 262 -11.29 20.00 25.35
CA ASN A 262 -11.51 18.66 25.90
C ASN A 262 -10.20 17.88 26.15
N ASP A 263 -9.03 18.52 26.00
CA ASP A 263 -7.70 17.91 26.20
C ASP A 263 -7.55 16.59 25.40
N ILE A 264 -7.95 16.64 24.12
CA ILE A 264 -7.85 15.48 23.21
C ILE A 264 -6.54 15.60 22.42
N PRO A 265 -5.56 14.74 22.69
CA PRO A 265 -4.32 14.77 21.93
C PRO A 265 -4.57 14.32 20.48
N THR A 266 -4.22 15.17 19.54
CA THR A 266 -4.46 14.98 18.10
C THR A 266 -3.18 15.26 17.32
N ASP A 267 -2.86 14.43 16.33
CA ASP A 267 -1.64 14.55 15.53
C ASP A 267 -1.91 14.85 14.05
N VAL A 268 -3.07 14.44 13.53
CA VAL A 268 -3.40 14.58 12.12
C VAL A 268 -4.82 15.15 11.97
N MET A 269 -4.94 16.09 11.06
CA MET A 269 -6.22 16.62 10.57
C MET A 269 -6.38 16.22 9.10
N ILE A 270 -7.42 15.45 8.79
CA ILE A 270 -7.76 15.10 7.42
C ILE A 270 -8.86 16.03 6.91
N LEU A 271 -8.60 16.65 5.76
CA LEU A 271 -9.62 17.35 4.99
C LEU A 271 -10.11 16.38 3.91
N ASP A 272 -11.36 15.96 4.04
CA ASP A 272 -11.97 15.01 3.13
C ASP A 272 -12.44 15.71 1.84
N MET A 273 -12.96 14.96 0.88
CA MET A 273 -13.13 15.33 -0.52
C MET A 273 -13.80 16.70 -0.78
N ASP A 274 -14.53 17.28 0.17
CA ASP A 274 -15.16 18.59 0.01
C ASP A 274 -14.16 19.77 0.13
N TRP A 275 -12.84 19.47 0.34
CA TRP A 275 -11.79 20.47 0.25
C TRP A 275 -11.68 21.05 -1.17
N HIS A 276 -12.02 20.26 -2.20
CA HIS A 276 -12.08 20.67 -3.61
C HIS A 276 -13.53 20.82 -4.08
N TRP A 277 -13.71 21.41 -5.24
CA TRP A 277 -15.01 21.49 -5.88
C TRP A 277 -15.51 20.10 -6.28
N ASN A 278 -16.73 19.72 -5.83
CA ASN A 278 -17.27 18.37 -6.06
C ASN A 278 -18.75 18.35 -6.49
N GLY A 279 -19.25 19.42 -7.06
CA GLY A 279 -20.61 19.52 -7.57
C GLY A 279 -21.74 19.61 -6.52
N LYS A 280 -21.46 19.26 -5.27
CA LYS A 280 -22.45 19.29 -4.17
C LYS A 280 -22.41 20.59 -3.38
N ALA A 281 -21.28 21.27 -3.37
CA ALA A 281 -21.04 22.44 -2.53
C ALA A 281 -21.22 23.78 -3.25
N SER A 282 -21.64 23.82 -4.52
CA SER A 282 -21.87 25.03 -5.27
C SER A 282 -23.35 25.26 -5.52
N SER A 283 -23.90 26.31 -4.90
CA SER A 283 -25.28 26.79 -5.20
C SER A 283 -25.40 27.47 -6.57
N GLU A 284 -24.32 27.73 -7.29
CA GLU A 284 -24.28 28.55 -8.50
C GLU A 284 -23.86 27.84 -9.79
N SER A 285 -23.35 26.63 -9.73
CA SER A 285 -23.08 25.84 -10.96
C SER A 285 -23.31 24.35 -10.68
N GLU A 286 -24.42 23.84 -11.19
CA GLU A 286 -24.85 22.44 -10.99
C GLU A 286 -23.90 21.37 -11.56
N ASN A 287 -22.72 21.73 -12.10
CA ASN A 287 -21.84 20.81 -12.83
C ASN A 287 -20.33 21.07 -12.64
N ILE A 288 -19.87 21.69 -11.57
CA ILE A 288 -18.42 21.83 -11.35
C ILE A 288 -17.91 20.70 -10.46
N GLY A 289 -17.02 19.86 -11.03
CA GLY A 289 -16.37 18.78 -10.31
C GLY A 289 -17.29 17.58 -10.07
N GLY A 290 -16.68 16.53 -9.60
CA GLY A 290 -17.30 15.26 -9.21
C GLY A 290 -16.56 14.68 -8.03
N TRP A 291 -16.31 13.38 -8.05
CA TRP A 291 -15.43 12.74 -7.08
C TRP A 291 -13.97 13.22 -7.23
N THR A 292 -13.56 13.53 -8.46
CA THR A 292 -12.23 14.07 -8.77
C THR A 292 -12.25 15.59 -8.82
N GLY A 293 -11.33 16.23 -8.12
CA GLY A 293 -11.11 17.67 -8.13
C GLY A 293 -9.74 18.03 -7.54
N TRP A 294 -9.21 19.20 -7.96
CA TRP A 294 -7.87 19.65 -7.59
C TRP A 294 -7.81 21.11 -7.17
N SER A 295 -8.87 21.89 -7.39
CA SER A 295 -8.96 23.29 -6.96
C SER A 295 -9.69 23.41 -5.65
N TRP A 296 -9.17 24.23 -4.75
CA TRP A 296 -9.82 24.50 -3.47
C TRP A 296 -11.25 24.98 -3.63
N ASN A 297 -12.16 24.41 -2.86
CA ASN A 297 -13.51 24.92 -2.71
C ASN A 297 -13.49 26.21 -1.88
N THR A 298 -13.32 27.33 -2.55
CA THR A 298 -13.19 28.64 -1.90
C THR A 298 -14.48 29.15 -1.24
N ASN A 299 -15.63 28.51 -1.48
CA ASN A 299 -16.85 28.79 -0.70
C ASN A 299 -16.74 28.23 0.72
N LEU A 300 -16.07 27.08 0.89
CA LEU A 300 -15.84 26.49 2.21
C LEU A 300 -14.51 26.98 2.82
N ILE A 301 -13.46 27.06 2.02
CA ILE A 301 -12.11 27.39 2.46
C ILE A 301 -11.57 28.55 1.61
N PRO A 302 -11.97 29.80 1.91
CA PRO A 302 -11.61 30.95 1.07
C PRO A 302 -10.12 31.31 1.11
N GLU A 303 -9.40 30.97 2.18
CA GLU A 303 -7.96 31.21 2.36
C GLU A 303 -7.26 29.88 2.75
N PRO A 304 -7.04 28.96 1.79
CA PRO A 304 -6.53 27.60 2.09
C PRO A 304 -5.19 27.62 2.84
N THR A 305 -4.19 28.30 2.31
CA THR A 305 -2.85 28.39 2.92
C THR A 305 -2.90 28.88 4.37
N LYS A 306 -3.81 29.83 4.67
CA LYS A 306 -3.98 30.32 6.04
C LYS A 306 -4.57 29.27 6.96
N LEU A 307 -5.60 28.53 6.50
CA LEU A 307 -6.17 27.43 7.28
C LEU A 307 -5.13 26.34 7.53
N LEU A 308 -4.37 25.94 6.51
CA LEU A 308 -3.32 24.95 6.65
C LEU A 308 -2.24 25.39 7.65
N GLN A 309 -1.85 26.67 7.62
CA GLN A 309 -0.91 27.23 8.60
C GLN A 309 -1.49 27.20 10.03
N GLU A 310 -2.76 27.58 10.21
CA GLU A 310 -3.44 27.52 11.51
C GLU A 310 -3.50 26.09 12.06
N ILE A 311 -3.74 25.09 11.20
CA ILE A 311 -3.72 23.67 11.59
C ILE A 311 -2.30 23.26 12.00
N HIS A 312 -1.27 23.66 11.27
CA HIS A 312 0.13 23.41 11.63
C HIS A 312 0.55 24.11 12.92
N ASP A 313 0.08 25.34 13.15
CA ASP A 313 0.36 26.09 14.38
C ASP A 313 -0.21 25.41 15.64
N ASN A 314 -1.27 24.62 15.46
CA ASN A 314 -1.82 23.72 16.49
C ASN A 314 -1.06 22.39 16.62
N GLY A 315 0.00 22.17 15.82
CA GLY A 315 0.85 20.99 15.89
C GLY A 315 0.37 19.80 15.08
N TYR A 316 -0.69 19.92 14.28
CA TYR A 316 -1.26 18.82 13.49
C TYR A 316 -0.58 18.70 12.13
N LYS A 317 -0.55 17.48 11.60
CA LYS A 317 -0.21 17.16 10.21
C LYS A 317 -1.47 17.11 9.37
N ILE A 318 -1.35 17.44 8.09
CA ILE A 318 -2.47 17.62 7.19
C ILE A 318 -2.45 16.59 6.07
N ALA A 319 -3.58 15.93 5.87
CA ALA A 319 -3.83 15.12 4.68
C ALA A 319 -5.05 15.61 3.93
N LEU A 320 -4.97 15.58 2.61
CA LEU A 320 -6.12 15.74 1.71
C LEU A 320 -6.53 14.39 1.16
N ASN A 321 -7.84 14.13 1.11
CA ASN A 321 -8.41 12.98 0.41
C ASN A 321 -8.42 13.25 -1.09
N LEU A 322 -8.16 12.25 -1.91
CA LEU A 322 -8.22 12.37 -3.37
C LEU A 322 -8.79 11.13 -4.06
N HIS A 323 -9.51 11.40 -5.17
CA HIS A 323 -10.13 10.43 -6.07
C HIS A 323 -9.75 10.80 -7.52
N PRO A 324 -8.65 10.32 -8.10
CA PRO A 324 -8.04 10.91 -9.29
C PRO A 324 -8.62 10.43 -10.62
N ALA A 325 -9.58 9.51 -10.63
CA ALA A 325 -9.97 8.74 -11.82
C ALA A 325 -10.43 9.57 -13.04
N ASP A 326 -11.02 10.74 -12.79
CA ASP A 326 -11.56 11.57 -13.86
C ASP A 326 -10.53 12.53 -14.50
N GLY A 327 -9.29 12.54 -13.99
CA GLY A 327 -8.20 13.35 -14.53
C GLY A 327 -8.30 14.83 -14.15
N ILE A 328 -7.95 15.73 -15.07
CA ILE A 328 -7.91 17.19 -14.82
C ILE A 328 -8.94 17.89 -15.71
N ASP A 329 -9.90 18.55 -15.09
CA ASP A 329 -10.97 19.28 -15.77
C ASP A 329 -10.68 20.78 -15.83
N SER A 330 -10.86 21.40 -17.00
CA SER A 330 -10.58 22.83 -17.23
C SER A 330 -11.55 23.78 -16.52
N ILE A 331 -12.72 23.29 -16.13
CA ILE A 331 -13.72 24.08 -15.42
C ILE A 331 -13.47 23.98 -13.90
N GLU A 332 -13.22 22.77 -13.41
CA GLU A 332 -12.94 22.55 -11.99
C GLU A 332 -11.51 23.02 -11.63
N SER A 333 -10.52 22.71 -12.46
CA SER A 333 -9.10 22.98 -12.19
C SER A 333 -8.42 23.75 -13.33
N PRO A 334 -8.85 25.00 -13.64
CA PRO A 334 -8.39 25.72 -14.84
C PRO A 334 -6.88 25.99 -14.83
N SER A 335 -6.27 26.23 -13.69
CA SER A 335 -4.85 26.50 -13.55
C SER A 335 -4.01 25.26 -13.87
N TYR A 336 -4.37 24.12 -13.27
CA TYR A 336 -3.69 22.84 -13.46
C TYR A 336 -3.91 22.30 -14.87
N TYR A 337 -5.13 22.38 -15.39
CA TYR A 337 -5.43 22.06 -16.78
C TYR A 337 -4.53 22.82 -17.75
N LYS A 338 -4.42 24.16 -17.58
CA LYS A 338 -3.60 25.01 -18.44
C LYS A 338 -2.11 24.68 -18.35
N ALA A 339 -1.60 24.43 -17.15
CA ALA A 339 -0.20 24.08 -16.93
C ALA A 339 0.14 22.74 -17.56
N MET A 340 -0.61 21.69 -17.25
CA MET A 340 -0.39 20.34 -17.77
C MET A 340 -0.65 20.25 -19.28
N SER A 341 -1.71 20.89 -19.80
CA SER A 341 -2.00 20.90 -21.24
C SER A 341 -0.86 21.53 -22.06
N ARG A 342 -0.23 22.58 -21.53
CA ARG A 342 0.94 23.20 -22.15
C ARG A 342 2.17 22.31 -22.09
N GLU A 343 2.46 21.69 -20.95
CA GLU A 343 3.61 20.81 -20.77
C GLU A 343 3.50 19.54 -21.58
N LEU A 344 2.31 18.97 -21.64
CA LEU A 344 2.00 17.74 -22.36
C LEU A 344 1.61 17.95 -23.84
N GLU A 345 1.71 19.19 -24.34
CA GLU A 345 1.41 19.56 -25.74
C GLU A 345 0.02 19.05 -26.21
N GLY A 346 -0.95 18.99 -25.32
CA GLY A 346 -2.29 18.48 -25.59
C GLY A 346 -2.40 16.97 -25.84
N LYS A 347 -1.35 16.20 -25.58
CA LYS A 347 -1.24 14.75 -25.89
C LYS A 347 -2.34 13.90 -25.25
N TYR A 348 -2.78 14.24 -24.04
CA TYR A 348 -3.66 13.40 -23.21
C TYR A 348 -5.08 13.92 -23.06
N GLY A 349 -5.45 15.00 -23.73
CA GLY A 349 -6.76 15.56 -23.57
C GLY A 349 -7.16 16.47 -24.70
N SER A 350 -8.46 16.52 -24.93
CA SER A 350 -9.14 17.47 -25.80
C SER A 350 -10.40 17.95 -25.07
N ASP A 351 -10.99 19.02 -25.58
CA ASP A 351 -12.32 19.48 -25.14
C ASP A 351 -12.40 19.87 -23.65
N GLY A 352 -11.30 20.41 -23.10
CA GLY A 352 -11.29 20.93 -21.73
C GLY A 352 -11.02 19.87 -20.65
N LYS A 353 -10.62 18.65 -21.00
CA LYS A 353 -10.30 17.61 -20.04
C LYS A 353 -9.02 16.85 -20.42
N ILE A 354 -8.13 16.67 -19.45
CA ILE A 354 -6.98 15.76 -19.54
C ILE A 354 -7.38 14.49 -18.81
N ALA A 355 -7.49 13.36 -19.53
CA ALA A 355 -7.86 12.09 -18.94
C ALA A 355 -6.73 11.54 -18.04
N TRP A 356 -7.09 10.62 -17.14
CA TRP A 356 -6.15 10.00 -16.23
C TRP A 356 -5.27 8.95 -16.92
N TYR A 357 -3.98 9.23 -17.05
CA TYR A 357 -3.01 8.40 -17.77
C TYR A 357 -1.76 8.10 -16.93
N LEU A 358 -1.96 7.59 -15.73
CA LEU A 358 -0.88 7.35 -14.76
C LEU A 358 0.18 6.35 -15.24
N ASP A 359 -0.12 5.54 -16.23
CA ASP A 359 0.79 4.58 -16.85
C ASP A 359 1.79 5.19 -17.85
N TYR A 360 1.74 6.53 -18.08
CA TYR A 360 2.68 7.26 -18.92
C TYR A 360 3.60 8.15 -18.07
N PRO A 361 4.94 8.04 -18.25
CA PRO A 361 5.91 8.77 -17.43
C PRO A 361 5.75 10.29 -17.49
N ASP A 362 5.57 10.84 -18.70
CA ASP A 362 5.40 12.30 -18.91
C ASP A 362 4.12 12.83 -18.23
N PHE A 363 3.01 12.09 -18.33
CA PHE A 363 1.79 12.45 -17.60
C PHE A 363 2.01 12.43 -16.10
N THR A 364 2.56 11.33 -15.57
CA THR A 364 2.80 11.19 -14.13
C THR A 364 3.72 12.28 -13.61
N LYS A 365 4.81 12.55 -14.32
CA LYS A 365 5.72 13.65 -13.96
C LYS A 365 4.98 14.99 -13.93
N SER A 366 4.25 15.32 -14.98
CA SER A 366 3.52 16.59 -15.09
C SER A 366 2.45 16.74 -13.98
N PHE A 367 1.74 15.65 -13.66
CA PHE A 367 0.75 15.63 -12.59
C PHE A 367 1.40 15.91 -11.21
N PHE A 368 2.49 15.21 -10.88
CA PHE A 368 3.17 15.45 -9.61
C PHE A 368 3.78 16.84 -9.53
N ASP A 369 4.40 17.33 -10.60
CA ASP A 369 5.04 18.65 -10.62
C ASP A 369 4.04 19.80 -10.52
N ASN A 370 2.90 19.71 -11.19
CA ASN A 370 1.94 20.80 -11.28
C ASN A 370 0.80 20.74 -10.26
N VAL A 371 0.43 19.56 -9.76
CA VAL A 371 -0.73 19.39 -8.89
C VAL A 371 -0.31 19.01 -7.48
N ILE A 372 0.35 17.85 -7.33
CA ILE A 372 0.66 17.30 -6.00
C ILE A 372 1.62 18.20 -5.22
N ARG A 373 2.74 18.59 -5.85
CA ARG A 373 3.76 19.42 -5.19
C ARG A 373 3.31 20.86 -4.97
N ASP A 374 2.38 21.37 -5.77
CA ASP A 374 1.79 22.68 -5.57
C ASP A 374 1.02 22.72 -4.24
N HIS A 375 0.10 21.77 -4.03
CA HIS A 375 -0.60 21.64 -2.75
C HIS A 375 0.31 21.32 -1.57
N GLU A 376 1.35 20.52 -1.77
CA GLU A 376 2.35 20.27 -0.71
C GLU A 376 3.12 21.56 -0.36
N SER A 377 3.35 22.45 -1.33
CA SER A 377 3.97 23.76 -1.08
C SER A 377 3.06 24.72 -0.30
N GLU A 378 1.74 24.54 -0.39
CA GLU A 378 0.73 25.27 0.40
C GLU A 378 0.65 24.79 1.85
N GLY A 379 1.12 23.55 2.14
CA GLY A 379 1.14 23.01 3.51
C GLY A 379 0.57 21.60 3.67
N VAL A 380 0.25 20.89 2.59
CA VAL A 380 -0.19 19.48 2.67
C VAL A 380 1.00 18.57 3.00
N ASP A 381 0.89 17.76 4.06
CA ASP A 381 1.98 16.88 4.50
C ASP A 381 1.99 15.53 3.78
N PHE A 382 0.80 14.97 3.50
CA PHE A 382 0.66 13.70 2.80
C PHE A 382 -0.75 13.55 2.21
N TRP A 383 -0.99 12.46 1.47
CA TRP A 383 -2.22 12.26 0.71
C TRP A 383 -2.96 11.00 1.15
N TRP A 384 -4.29 11.11 1.25
CA TRP A 384 -5.19 9.97 1.36
C TRP A 384 -5.67 9.58 -0.03
N ILE A 385 -5.06 8.52 -0.58
CA ILE A 385 -5.42 7.94 -1.86
C ILE A 385 -6.59 6.98 -1.61
N ASP A 386 -7.79 7.45 -1.89
CA ASP A 386 -8.99 6.68 -1.70
C ASP A 386 -9.32 5.85 -2.95
N TRP A 387 -10.54 5.38 -3.04
CA TRP A 387 -11.08 4.63 -4.16
C TRP A 387 -10.97 5.41 -5.48
N GLN A 388 -11.33 4.76 -6.60
CA GLN A 388 -11.49 5.44 -7.90
C GLN A 388 -10.17 5.95 -8.53
N GLN A 389 -9.12 5.12 -8.50
CA GLN A 389 -7.97 5.35 -9.37
C GLN A 389 -8.30 5.06 -10.84
N GLY A 390 -9.54 4.61 -11.11
CA GLY A 390 -10.01 4.21 -12.42
C GLY A 390 -9.45 2.89 -12.91
N SER A 391 -10.01 2.45 -14.04
CA SER A 391 -9.48 1.34 -14.83
C SER A 391 -8.73 1.84 -16.07
N ASN A 392 -8.26 3.09 -16.04
CA ASN A 392 -7.78 3.80 -17.23
C ASN A 392 -6.30 3.60 -17.54
N CYS A 393 -5.64 2.60 -16.94
CA CYS A 393 -4.37 2.14 -17.50
C CYS A 393 -4.60 1.58 -18.89
N LYS A 394 -3.86 2.09 -19.87
CA LYS A 394 -3.89 1.57 -21.26
C LYS A 394 -3.17 0.23 -21.36
N VAL A 395 -2.36 -0.08 -20.38
CA VAL A 395 -1.64 -1.34 -20.27
C VAL A 395 -2.53 -2.35 -19.56
N GLU A 396 -2.90 -3.41 -20.29
CA GLU A 396 -3.73 -4.49 -19.75
C GLU A 396 -3.08 -5.13 -18.52
N GLY A 397 -3.86 -5.32 -17.48
CA GLY A 397 -3.42 -5.92 -16.22
C GLY A 397 -2.53 -5.04 -15.34
N LEU A 398 -2.23 -3.81 -15.74
CA LEU A 398 -1.48 -2.88 -14.90
C LEU A 398 -2.42 -2.23 -13.88
N ASP A 399 -2.12 -2.41 -12.58
CA ASP A 399 -2.93 -1.84 -11.50
C ASP A 399 -2.60 -0.36 -11.27
N PRO A 400 -3.53 0.57 -11.57
CA PRO A 400 -3.30 1.99 -11.34
C PRO A 400 -3.09 2.33 -9.85
N LEU A 401 -3.70 1.59 -8.93
CA LEU A 401 -3.50 1.80 -7.50
C LEU A 401 -2.07 1.45 -7.07
N TRP A 402 -1.50 0.37 -7.62
CA TRP A 402 -0.12 0.01 -7.32
C TRP A 402 0.84 1.10 -7.77
N ILE A 403 0.69 1.59 -9.01
CA ILE A 403 1.53 2.67 -9.56
C ILE A 403 1.40 3.91 -8.69
N PHE A 404 0.17 4.31 -8.35
CA PHE A 404 -0.08 5.53 -7.61
C PHE A 404 0.49 5.48 -6.20
N ASN A 405 0.35 4.34 -5.49
CA ASN A 405 1.00 4.11 -4.20
C ASN A 405 2.52 4.23 -4.30
N HIS A 406 3.10 3.62 -5.33
CA HIS A 406 4.54 3.64 -5.56
C HIS A 406 5.06 5.07 -5.75
N PHE A 407 4.44 5.86 -6.64
CA PHE A 407 4.88 7.22 -6.92
C PHE A 407 4.62 8.18 -5.79
N HIS A 408 3.45 8.18 -5.19
CA HIS A 408 3.19 9.03 -4.04
C HIS A 408 4.18 8.79 -2.91
N TYR A 409 4.47 7.52 -2.63
CA TYR A 409 5.42 7.18 -1.59
C TYR A 409 6.83 7.67 -1.91
N LEU A 410 7.31 7.45 -3.13
CA LEU A 410 8.66 7.86 -3.54
C LEU A 410 8.79 9.37 -3.67
N ASP A 411 7.78 10.04 -4.20
CA ASP A 411 7.77 11.49 -4.33
C ASP A 411 7.70 12.18 -2.95
N ASN A 412 6.92 11.67 -2.03
CA ASN A 412 6.85 12.20 -0.66
C ASN A 412 8.20 12.12 0.09
N LYS A 413 9.13 11.27 -0.37
CA LYS A 413 10.50 11.13 0.17
C LYS A 413 11.48 12.18 -0.35
N ARG A 414 11.15 12.95 -1.40
CA ARG A 414 12.10 13.81 -2.14
C ARG A 414 12.92 14.76 -1.29
N ASP A 415 12.36 15.27 -0.19
CA ASP A 415 13.03 16.24 0.71
C ASP A 415 13.76 15.59 1.88
N GLY A 416 14.03 14.28 1.81
CA GLY A 416 14.71 13.52 2.86
C GLY A 416 13.83 13.22 4.09
N ARG A 417 12.54 13.55 4.04
CA ARG A 417 11.57 13.17 5.08
C ARG A 417 11.29 11.65 5.04
N ARG A 418 10.76 11.12 6.13
CA ARG A 418 10.21 9.76 6.11
C ARG A 418 8.92 9.78 5.29
N PRO A 419 8.87 9.04 4.18
CA PRO A 419 7.71 9.08 3.30
C PRO A 419 6.51 8.35 3.90
N MET A 420 5.34 8.75 3.44
CA MET A 420 4.08 8.13 3.80
C MET A 420 3.06 8.29 2.66
N THR A 421 2.23 7.29 2.49
CA THR A 421 0.94 7.37 1.80
C THR A 421 -0.14 6.92 2.76
N PHE A 422 -1.38 7.27 2.48
CA PHE A 422 -2.54 6.70 3.14
C PHE A 422 -3.45 6.15 2.04
N SER A 423 -3.41 4.83 1.82
CA SER A 423 -3.97 4.23 0.61
C SER A 423 -4.40 2.78 0.80
N ARG A 424 -5.05 2.21 -0.20
CA ARG A 424 -5.56 0.83 -0.18
C ARG A 424 -4.47 -0.18 -0.55
N TYR A 425 -4.69 -1.45 -0.18
CA TYR A 425 -3.83 -2.57 -0.52
C TYR A 425 -3.92 -2.92 -2.01
N ALA A 426 -2.78 -2.98 -2.68
CA ALA A 426 -2.65 -3.28 -4.10
C ALA A 426 -1.88 -4.59 -4.37
N GLY A 427 -1.96 -5.56 -3.48
CA GLY A 427 -1.31 -6.86 -3.62
C GLY A 427 -0.01 -7.00 -2.82
N PRO A 428 0.63 -8.19 -2.87
CA PRO A 428 1.89 -8.47 -2.19
C PRO A 428 2.98 -7.47 -2.60
N GLY A 429 3.69 -6.92 -1.61
CA GLY A 429 4.65 -5.82 -1.81
C GLY A 429 4.13 -4.45 -1.36
N SER A 430 2.81 -4.28 -1.17
CA SER A 430 2.21 -3.00 -0.71
C SER A 430 2.70 -2.56 0.68
N HIS A 431 3.23 -3.47 1.49
CA HIS A 431 3.83 -3.15 2.80
C HIS A 431 4.99 -2.16 2.70
N ARG A 432 5.56 -1.97 1.50
CA ARG A 432 6.60 -0.95 1.23
C ARG A 432 6.06 0.48 1.24
N TYR A 433 4.74 0.64 1.13
CA TYR A 433 4.07 1.94 0.98
C TYR A 433 3.03 2.15 2.09
N PRO A 434 3.46 2.24 3.39
CA PRO A 434 2.51 2.52 4.47
C PRO A 434 1.95 3.95 4.35
N ILE A 435 0.74 4.17 4.77
CA ILE A 435 -0.19 3.41 5.63
C ILE A 435 -1.31 2.82 4.77
N GLY A 436 -1.88 1.69 5.20
CA GLY A 436 -3.05 1.10 4.56
C GLY A 436 -4.38 1.72 5.02
N PHE A 437 -5.36 1.71 4.13
CA PHE A 437 -6.74 2.12 4.39
C PHE A 437 -7.70 0.99 3.96
N SER A 438 -8.63 0.59 4.84
CA SER A 438 -9.47 -0.59 4.60
C SER A 438 -10.79 -0.31 3.88
N GLY A 439 -11.21 0.95 3.78
CA GLY A 439 -12.47 1.32 3.11
C GLY A 439 -13.66 1.44 4.06
N ASP A 440 -14.84 1.65 3.46
CA ASP A 440 -16.08 2.11 4.09
C ASP A 440 -16.91 0.94 4.66
N THR A 441 -16.78 0.67 5.95
CA THR A 441 -17.55 -0.39 6.62
C THR A 441 -18.87 0.13 7.20
N HIS A 442 -19.79 -0.78 7.49
CA HIS A 442 -21.06 -0.43 8.15
C HIS A 442 -20.86 -0.11 9.62
N ILE A 443 -21.73 0.76 10.17
CA ILE A 443 -21.81 1.08 11.61
C ILE A 443 -22.62 0.02 12.31
N THR A 444 -21.99 -1.15 12.59
CA THR A 444 -22.64 -2.31 13.23
C THR A 444 -21.71 -3.04 14.18
N TRP A 445 -22.25 -3.78 15.11
CA TRP A 445 -21.51 -4.65 16.02
C TRP A 445 -20.75 -5.75 15.27
N GLU A 446 -21.33 -6.29 14.22
CA GLU A 446 -20.73 -7.32 13.36
C GLU A 446 -19.48 -6.79 12.66
N SER A 447 -19.50 -5.53 12.22
CA SER A 447 -18.32 -4.87 11.67
C SER A 447 -17.23 -4.70 12.72
N LEU A 448 -17.57 -4.30 13.95
CA LEU A 448 -16.60 -4.21 15.05
C LEU A 448 -16.01 -5.58 15.37
N ASP A 449 -16.81 -6.62 15.48
CA ASP A 449 -16.34 -7.99 15.77
C ASP A 449 -15.37 -8.52 14.71
N PHE A 450 -15.54 -8.11 13.46
CA PHE A 450 -14.66 -8.51 12.35
C PHE A 450 -13.29 -7.81 12.39
N GLN A 451 -13.19 -6.57 12.90
CA GLN A 451 -11.96 -5.77 12.84
C GLN A 451 -10.74 -6.42 13.53
N PRO A 452 -10.84 -7.05 14.71
CA PRO A 452 -9.69 -7.74 15.32
C PRO A 452 -9.15 -8.88 14.44
N TYR A 453 -10.04 -9.66 13.82
CA TYR A 453 -9.65 -10.72 12.89
C TYR A 453 -8.95 -10.14 11.66
N PHE A 454 -9.57 -9.20 10.98
CA PHE A 454 -9.04 -8.55 9.79
C PHE A 454 -7.67 -7.88 10.03
N THR A 455 -7.55 -7.11 11.12
CA THR A 455 -6.31 -6.44 11.48
C THR A 455 -5.18 -7.44 11.76
N THR A 456 -5.51 -8.57 12.38
CA THR A 456 -4.55 -9.63 12.68
C THR A 456 -4.09 -10.34 11.41
N THR A 457 -5.02 -10.74 10.54
CA THR A 457 -4.69 -11.47 9.31
C THR A 457 -3.88 -10.62 8.31
N ALA A 458 -4.08 -9.31 8.27
CA ALA A 458 -3.29 -8.41 7.43
C ALA A 458 -1.78 -8.49 7.74
N THR A 459 -1.40 -8.80 8.98
CA THR A 459 0.00 -9.00 9.35
C THR A 459 0.62 -10.23 8.71
N ASN A 460 -0.20 -11.22 8.31
CA ASN A 460 0.24 -12.46 7.68
C ASN A 460 0.73 -12.28 6.23
N ILE A 461 0.60 -11.07 5.68
CA ILE A 461 1.18 -10.65 4.39
C ILE A 461 2.17 -9.49 4.57
N GLY A 462 2.58 -9.21 5.80
CA GLY A 462 3.45 -8.07 6.12
C GLY A 462 2.76 -6.71 6.14
N TYR A 463 1.47 -6.62 5.82
CA TYR A 463 0.70 -5.38 5.71
C TYR A 463 0.03 -5.02 7.04
N GLY A 464 0.83 -4.74 8.08
CA GLY A 464 0.35 -4.57 9.45
C GLY A 464 -0.02 -3.12 9.85
N TRP A 465 0.22 -2.11 8.99
CA TRP A 465 -0.11 -0.70 9.28
C TRP A 465 -1.40 -0.31 8.58
N TRP A 466 -2.50 -0.67 9.19
CA TRP A 466 -3.84 -0.60 8.63
C TRP A 466 -4.70 0.39 9.38
N SER A 467 -5.36 1.28 8.67
CA SER A 467 -6.39 2.16 9.19
C SER A 467 -7.76 1.63 8.75
N HIS A 468 -8.63 1.32 9.68
CA HIS A 468 -10.05 1.16 9.43
C HIS A 468 -10.82 2.38 9.93
N ASP A 469 -12.08 2.52 9.52
CA ASP A 469 -12.96 3.56 10.02
C ASP A 469 -13.46 3.19 11.41
N ILE A 470 -12.79 3.73 12.45
CA ILE A 470 -13.17 3.46 13.84
C ILE A 470 -14.53 4.12 14.10
N GLY A 471 -15.48 3.28 14.48
CA GLY A 471 -16.89 3.64 14.64
C GLY A 471 -17.78 3.30 13.45
N GLY A 472 -17.18 2.82 12.35
CA GLY A 472 -17.85 2.52 11.08
C GLY A 472 -18.19 3.77 10.26
N HIS A 473 -18.27 3.63 8.94
CA HIS A 473 -18.44 4.73 8.00
C HIS A 473 -19.92 5.04 7.72
N MET A 474 -20.71 4.06 7.35
CA MET A 474 -22.06 4.26 6.79
C MET A 474 -23.07 3.20 7.21
N LEU A 475 -24.33 3.36 6.76
CA LEU A 475 -25.43 2.38 6.81
C LEU A 475 -25.63 1.75 8.20
N GLY A 476 -25.80 2.58 9.19
CA GLY A 476 -26.12 2.18 10.55
C GLY A 476 -26.83 3.31 11.28
N TYR A 477 -26.81 3.22 12.57
CA TYR A 477 -27.38 4.26 13.44
C TYR A 477 -26.36 4.66 14.51
N LYS A 478 -26.54 5.85 15.07
CA LYS A 478 -25.72 6.31 16.17
C LYS A 478 -26.00 5.49 17.42
N ASP A 479 -25.04 4.65 17.78
CA ASP A 479 -25.06 3.83 18.99
C ASP A 479 -23.90 4.26 19.88
N ASP A 480 -24.24 4.79 21.04
CA ASP A 480 -23.26 5.33 21.98
C ASP A 480 -22.34 4.25 22.52
N GLU A 481 -22.86 3.05 22.84
CA GLU A 481 -22.05 1.94 23.35
C GLU A 481 -21.14 1.37 22.25
N LEU A 482 -21.66 1.13 21.06
CA LEU A 482 -20.88 0.65 19.92
C LEU A 482 -19.70 1.60 19.63
N THR A 483 -19.97 2.92 19.62
CA THR A 483 -18.94 3.92 19.35
C THR A 483 -17.87 3.95 20.44
N ALA A 484 -18.27 3.89 21.73
CA ALA A 484 -17.33 3.79 22.85
C ALA A 484 -16.47 2.53 22.76
N ARG A 485 -17.07 1.35 22.50
CA ARG A 485 -16.34 0.08 22.40
C ARG A 485 -15.40 0.05 21.22
N TRP A 486 -15.84 0.58 20.08
CA TRP A 486 -14.99 0.65 18.88
C TRP A 486 -13.82 1.61 19.07
N THR A 487 -14.03 2.73 19.75
CA THR A 487 -12.96 3.66 20.13
C THR A 487 -11.96 3.00 21.10
N GLN A 488 -12.45 2.26 22.11
CA GLN A 488 -11.60 1.49 23.02
C GLN A 488 -10.78 0.41 22.28
N TYR A 489 -11.38 -0.31 21.33
CA TYR A 489 -10.64 -1.22 20.44
C TYR A 489 -9.61 -0.46 19.61
N GLY A 490 -9.97 0.72 19.13
CA GLY A 490 -9.12 1.58 18.30
C GLY A 490 -7.77 1.92 18.94
N ILE A 491 -7.68 1.99 20.27
CA ILE A 491 -6.42 2.23 21.00
C ILE A 491 -5.34 1.21 20.59
N PHE A 492 -5.75 -0.04 20.36
CA PHE A 492 -4.88 -1.16 20.02
C PHE A 492 -4.78 -1.39 18.49
N SER A 493 -5.55 -0.66 17.70
CA SER A 493 -5.44 -0.70 16.24
C SER A 493 -4.12 -0.07 15.80
N PRO A 494 -3.55 -0.48 14.65
CA PRO A 494 -2.32 0.12 14.15
C PRO A 494 -2.41 1.63 14.00
N ILE A 495 -3.50 2.13 13.43
CA ILE A 495 -3.80 3.56 13.27
C ILE A 495 -5.07 3.90 14.06
N MET A 496 -5.03 5.01 14.80
CA MET A 496 -6.16 5.52 15.56
C MET A 496 -6.84 6.66 14.80
N ARG A 497 -7.80 6.33 13.94
CA ARG A 497 -8.54 7.28 13.13
C ARG A 497 -10.04 7.06 13.31
N LEU A 498 -10.73 8.00 13.94
CA LEU A 498 -12.19 8.07 13.93
C LEU A 498 -12.62 8.64 12.58
N HIS A 499 -13.56 7.97 11.91
CA HIS A 499 -14.06 8.43 10.62
C HIS A 499 -15.53 8.07 10.42
N SER A 500 -16.22 8.83 9.57
CA SER A 500 -17.63 8.59 9.20
C SER A 500 -18.02 9.30 7.91
N SER A 501 -19.17 8.89 7.36
CA SER A 501 -19.78 9.53 6.19
C SER A 501 -20.36 10.92 6.47
N CYS A 502 -20.87 11.55 5.41
CA CYS A 502 -21.47 12.89 5.43
C CYS A 502 -22.82 12.99 6.17
N SER A 503 -23.32 11.92 6.78
CA SER A 503 -24.54 12.00 7.59
C SER A 503 -24.29 12.81 8.86
N GLU A 504 -25.16 13.77 9.18
CA GLU A 504 -25.08 14.57 10.40
C GLU A 504 -25.08 13.73 11.68
N PHE A 505 -25.75 12.57 11.64
CA PHE A 505 -25.89 11.67 12.78
C PHE A 505 -24.68 10.78 13.01
N ASN A 506 -23.77 10.68 12.04
CA ASN A 506 -22.65 9.74 12.10
C ASN A 506 -21.34 10.35 12.61
N GLY A 507 -21.35 11.61 13.06
CA GLY A 507 -20.16 12.25 13.64
C GLY A 507 -19.57 11.43 14.78
N LYS A 508 -18.23 11.40 14.87
CA LYS A 508 -17.47 10.63 15.86
C LYS A 508 -16.75 11.52 16.87
N GLU A 509 -17.04 12.81 16.86
CA GLU A 509 -16.49 13.76 17.82
C GLU A 509 -17.01 13.41 19.23
N PRO A 510 -16.14 13.20 20.24
CA PRO A 510 -16.55 12.76 21.58
C PRO A 510 -17.64 13.63 22.22
N TRP A 511 -17.55 14.95 22.10
CA TRP A 511 -18.51 15.94 22.63
C TRP A 511 -19.90 15.91 22.02
N ARG A 512 -20.14 15.07 21.00
CA ARG A 512 -21.47 14.84 20.38
C ARG A 512 -22.22 13.65 20.99
N PHE A 513 -21.63 12.98 21.98
CA PHE A 513 -22.20 11.81 22.63
C PHE A 513 -22.66 12.11 24.06
N LYS A 514 -23.34 11.16 24.67
CA LYS A 514 -23.68 11.24 26.08
C LYS A 514 -22.40 11.27 26.93
N LYS A 515 -22.50 11.84 28.13
CA LYS A 515 -21.35 12.09 28.99
C LYS A 515 -20.49 10.87 29.25
N GLU A 516 -21.11 9.72 29.49
CA GLU A 516 -20.38 8.45 29.76
C GLU A 516 -19.60 7.97 28.52
N THR A 517 -20.17 8.17 27.32
CA THR A 517 -19.52 7.82 26.06
C THR A 517 -18.40 8.81 25.72
N GLU A 518 -18.66 10.11 25.90
CA GLU A 518 -17.67 11.17 25.75
C GLU A 518 -16.43 10.89 26.60
N GLU A 519 -16.61 10.67 27.91
CA GLU A 519 -15.53 10.38 28.87
C GLU A 519 -14.76 9.11 28.49
N ALA A 520 -15.46 8.06 28.03
CA ALA A 520 -14.83 6.82 27.60
C ALA A 520 -13.99 7.00 26.32
N MET A 521 -14.49 7.76 25.35
CA MET A 521 -13.78 8.07 24.11
C MET A 521 -12.54 8.94 24.37
N GLU A 522 -12.67 10.00 25.13
CA GLU A 522 -11.56 10.89 25.49
C GLU A 522 -10.47 10.17 26.27
N ALA A 523 -10.85 9.34 27.26
CA ALA A 523 -9.89 8.51 28.00
C ALA A 523 -9.14 7.57 27.06
N ALA A 524 -9.82 6.97 26.09
CA ALA A 524 -9.22 6.11 25.08
C ALA A 524 -8.22 6.88 24.21
N LEU A 525 -8.56 8.06 23.72
CA LEU A 525 -7.68 8.90 22.90
C LEU A 525 -6.42 9.33 23.67
N ARG A 526 -6.56 9.77 24.92
CA ARG A 526 -5.43 10.09 25.79
C ARG A 526 -4.54 8.86 26.07
N GLN A 527 -5.15 7.69 26.30
CA GLN A 527 -4.39 6.44 26.48
C GLN A 527 -3.62 6.06 25.22
N ARG A 528 -4.19 6.24 24.02
CA ARG A 528 -3.49 6.02 22.77
C ARG A 528 -2.19 6.80 22.70
N HIS A 529 -2.20 8.07 23.08
CA HIS A 529 -1.00 8.90 23.08
C HIS A 529 0.08 8.39 24.04
N CYS A 530 -0.31 7.89 25.21
CA CYS A 530 0.62 7.24 26.15
C CYS A 530 1.30 5.99 25.55
N MET A 531 0.67 5.35 24.56
CA MET A 531 1.21 4.16 23.89
C MET A 531 2.15 4.47 22.72
N ILE A 532 2.26 5.71 22.26
CA ILE A 532 3.10 6.07 21.10
C ILE A 532 4.54 5.57 21.23
N PRO A 533 5.26 5.71 22.37
CA PRO A 533 6.63 5.20 22.51
C PRO A 533 6.72 3.68 22.31
N TYR A 534 5.72 2.93 22.80
CA TYR A 534 5.63 1.49 22.61
C TYR A 534 5.38 1.14 21.14
N LEU A 535 4.38 1.76 20.51
CA LEU A 535 4.02 1.53 19.10
C LEU A 535 5.18 1.88 18.17
N TYR A 536 5.82 3.01 18.40
CA TYR A 536 7.00 3.43 17.64
C TYR A 536 8.14 2.42 17.76
N THR A 537 8.43 1.97 19.00
CA THR A 537 9.49 0.98 19.26
C THR A 537 9.20 -0.36 18.57
N MET A 538 7.95 -0.82 18.62
CA MET A 538 7.56 -2.07 17.95
C MET A 538 7.68 -1.95 16.43
N ASN A 539 7.31 -0.80 15.86
CA ASN A 539 7.47 -0.55 14.43
C ASN A 539 8.95 -0.43 14.02
N TYR A 540 9.75 0.24 14.83
CA TYR A 540 11.20 0.30 14.62
C TYR A 540 11.82 -1.11 14.59
N ARG A 541 11.47 -1.98 15.53
CA ARG A 541 11.93 -3.37 15.54
C ARG A 541 11.52 -4.13 14.29
N LYS A 542 10.29 -3.90 13.81
CA LYS A 542 9.76 -4.52 12.60
C LYS A 542 10.48 -4.01 11.35
N SER A 543 10.76 -2.70 11.26
CA SER A 543 11.45 -2.11 10.11
C SER A 543 12.93 -2.52 10.01
N GLU A 544 13.62 -2.69 11.14
CA GLU A 544 15.03 -3.08 11.17
C GLU A 544 15.26 -4.57 10.86
N ALA A 545 14.24 -5.41 10.92
CA ALA A 545 14.21 -6.85 10.57
C ALA A 545 15.41 -7.71 11.05
N LYS A 546 16.29 -7.16 11.90
CA LYS A 546 17.48 -7.86 12.43
C LYS A 546 17.22 -8.62 13.71
N ARG A 547 16.01 -8.51 14.30
CA ARG A 547 15.64 -9.16 15.56
C ARG A 547 14.15 -9.50 15.53
N SER A 548 13.80 -10.56 14.85
CA SER A 548 12.52 -11.23 15.06
C SER A 548 12.66 -12.24 16.22
#